data_fb399bea07081602a07434a35d8ae109
#
_entry.id   fb399bea07081602a07434a35d8ae109
#
_cell.length_a   1.000
_cell.length_b   1.000
_cell.length_c   1.000
_cell.angle_alpha   90.00
_cell.angle_beta   90.00
_cell.angle_gamma   90.00
#
_symmetry.space_group_name_H-M   'P 1'
#
loop_
_entity.id
_entity.type
_entity.pdbx_description
1 polymer ?
#
loop_
_entity_poly.entity_id
_entity_poly.type
_entity_poly.pdbx_seq_one_letter_code
_entity_poly.pdbx_strand_id
1 'polypeptide(L)'
;MSRACKVAVIGAGVSGLVAGRELLREGHQVVVFEKADRVGGTWVYDPRTDSDPVGLDPFRRVVHGSLYASLRTNLPRPLMGFRDYPFPDPSKTPGDRRAFPGPEEVLRFIEAFARDSGVLEVVRFRAEVVRVAMGRRNDEWMVEWQTEAEAEKKKEEFEAVVVCNGHHTEFRRLQIVVIIGMGASACDISKEISKVAKEVHLASRSTDIEAGKLDGHINIWQHSMVDSVHEDGKVDFVDGSSLIADAIIYCTGYKYNFPFLEMDDTVNIDDNRVGPLYKHVFPPRVAPWLSFVGLPYKTIIFRMLELQSKWIAQVLSNKIALPPEEDMITSVNNLYLQMEETGKPKHHTHSLGADKAEYMNYLAAEVGEPPIEEWRFQMYDTLLERIYSHHDDGGYRDEWDVDH
;
A
#
# COMPACT_ATOMS: atom_id res chain seq x y z
N MET A 1 29.35 -14.62 -13.99
CA MET A 1 28.11 -14.79 -14.77
C MET A 1 26.95 -14.53 -13.82
N SER A 2 26.02 -13.63 -14.17
CA SER A 2 24.83 -13.40 -13.35
C SER A 2 24.01 -14.70 -13.25
N ARG A 3 23.53 -15.02 -12.06
CA ARG A 3 22.65 -16.17 -11.84
C ARG A 3 21.24 -15.81 -12.32
N ALA A 4 20.65 -16.60 -13.19
CA ALA A 4 19.25 -16.51 -13.57
C ALA A 4 18.44 -17.42 -12.64
N CYS A 5 17.42 -16.89 -11.97
CA CYS A 5 16.51 -17.63 -11.09
C CYS A 5 15.11 -17.70 -11.72
N LYS A 6 14.34 -18.74 -11.36
CA LYS A 6 12.91 -18.82 -11.63
C LYS A 6 12.15 -18.20 -10.45
N VAL A 7 11.47 -17.08 -10.68
CA VAL A 7 10.87 -16.25 -9.63
C VAL A 7 9.36 -16.17 -9.80
N ALA A 8 8.63 -16.43 -8.71
CA ALA A 8 7.20 -16.16 -8.61
C ALA A 8 6.97 -14.77 -8.03
N VAL A 9 6.13 -13.96 -8.66
CA VAL A 9 5.64 -12.68 -8.13
C VAL A 9 4.15 -12.82 -7.84
N ILE A 10 3.71 -12.49 -6.64
CA ILE A 10 2.33 -12.67 -6.20
C ILE A 10 1.58 -11.34 -6.25
N GLY A 11 0.70 -11.20 -7.24
CA GLY A 11 -0.11 -10.00 -7.52
C GLY A 11 0.42 -9.17 -8.69
N ALA A 12 -0.47 -8.68 -9.56
CA ALA A 12 -0.19 -7.80 -10.70
C ALA A 12 -0.73 -6.36 -10.49
N GLY A 13 -0.68 -5.87 -9.26
CA GLY A 13 -0.76 -4.45 -8.96
C GLY A 13 0.54 -3.73 -9.30
N VAL A 14 0.64 -2.44 -9.00
CA VAL A 14 1.85 -1.62 -9.28
C VAL A 14 3.13 -2.28 -8.76
N SER A 15 3.11 -2.79 -7.52
CA SER A 15 4.26 -3.43 -6.89
C SER A 15 4.74 -4.66 -7.67
N GLY A 16 3.80 -5.55 -8.04
CA GLY A 16 4.17 -6.78 -8.76
C GLY A 16 4.59 -6.54 -10.20
N LEU A 17 4.00 -5.56 -10.87
CA LEU A 17 4.40 -5.22 -12.23
C LEU A 17 5.80 -4.61 -12.29
N VAL A 18 6.13 -3.69 -11.35
CA VAL A 18 7.48 -3.13 -11.30
C VAL A 18 8.50 -4.16 -10.87
N ALA A 19 8.18 -5.03 -9.90
CA ALA A 19 9.06 -6.13 -9.50
C ALA A 19 9.31 -7.08 -10.68
N GLY A 20 8.25 -7.48 -11.39
CA GLY A 20 8.36 -8.33 -12.59
C GLY A 20 9.24 -7.70 -13.68
N ARG A 21 9.06 -6.40 -13.97
CA ARG A 21 9.92 -5.66 -14.91
C ARG A 21 11.40 -5.72 -14.53
N GLU A 22 11.72 -5.40 -13.29
CA GLU A 22 13.13 -5.35 -12.86
C GLU A 22 13.76 -6.76 -12.84
N LEU A 23 13.01 -7.78 -12.45
CA LEU A 23 13.46 -9.16 -12.52
C LEU A 23 13.74 -9.61 -13.97
N LEU A 24 12.86 -9.27 -14.93
CA LEU A 24 13.08 -9.54 -16.35
C LEU A 24 14.33 -8.83 -16.89
N ARG A 25 14.56 -7.57 -16.48
CA ARG A 25 15.75 -6.79 -16.85
C ARG A 25 17.06 -7.43 -16.36
N GLU A 26 17.01 -8.10 -15.22
CA GLU A 26 18.14 -8.85 -14.67
C GLU A 26 18.29 -10.26 -15.28
N GLY A 27 17.41 -10.66 -16.19
CA GLY A 27 17.48 -11.92 -16.92
C GLY A 27 16.88 -13.10 -16.15
N HIS A 28 16.06 -12.87 -15.14
CA HIS A 28 15.34 -13.92 -14.42
C HIS A 28 14.16 -14.47 -15.23
N GLN A 29 13.78 -15.72 -14.97
CA GLN A 29 12.54 -16.32 -15.45
C GLN A 29 11.42 -15.95 -14.47
N VAL A 30 10.46 -15.14 -14.92
CA VAL A 30 9.43 -14.56 -14.05
C VAL A 30 8.06 -15.11 -14.39
N VAL A 31 7.28 -15.44 -13.36
CA VAL A 31 5.83 -15.67 -13.46
C VAL A 31 5.15 -14.74 -12.45
N VAL A 32 4.27 -13.86 -12.93
CA VAL A 32 3.44 -13.02 -12.08
C VAL A 32 2.06 -13.66 -11.97
N PHE A 33 1.63 -14.01 -10.76
CA PHE A 33 0.31 -14.58 -10.51
C PHE A 33 -0.68 -13.47 -10.18
N GLU A 34 -1.78 -13.40 -10.93
CA GLU A 34 -2.86 -12.44 -10.69
C GLU A 34 -4.20 -13.19 -10.64
N LYS A 35 -4.95 -12.99 -9.54
CA LYS A 35 -6.26 -13.64 -9.37
C LYS A 35 -7.34 -13.05 -10.27
N ALA A 36 -7.25 -11.77 -10.61
CA ALA A 36 -8.16 -11.10 -11.53
C ALA A 36 -7.87 -11.45 -13.01
N ASP A 37 -8.71 -10.97 -13.91
CA ASP A 37 -8.55 -11.10 -15.34
C ASP A 37 -7.76 -9.94 -15.98
N ARG A 38 -7.26 -9.01 -15.16
CA ARG A 38 -6.50 -7.83 -15.60
C ARG A 38 -5.48 -7.38 -14.57
N VAL A 39 -4.53 -6.57 -15.00
CA VAL A 39 -3.58 -5.87 -14.13
C VAL A 39 -4.23 -4.65 -13.48
N GLY A 40 -3.59 -4.13 -12.41
CA GLY A 40 -3.97 -2.86 -11.80
C GLY A 40 -4.14 -2.93 -10.27
N GLY A 41 -4.45 -4.12 -9.74
CA GLY A 41 -4.64 -4.31 -8.29
C GLY A 41 -5.70 -3.37 -7.73
N THR A 42 -5.34 -2.58 -6.72
CA THR A 42 -6.26 -1.62 -6.08
C THR A 42 -6.81 -0.55 -7.03
N TRP A 43 -6.19 -0.31 -8.20
CA TRP A 43 -6.64 0.69 -9.17
C TRP A 43 -7.72 0.19 -10.14
N VAL A 44 -8.13 -1.06 -10.02
CA VAL A 44 -9.29 -1.59 -10.75
C VAL A 44 -10.57 -1.18 -10.01
N TYR A 45 -11.28 -0.20 -10.58
CA TYR A 45 -12.55 0.25 -10.04
C TYR A 45 -13.67 -0.78 -10.32
N ASP A 46 -14.44 -1.09 -9.29
CA ASP A 46 -15.61 -1.95 -9.41
C ASP A 46 -16.88 -1.13 -9.09
N PRO A 47 -17.75 -0.87 -10.07
CA PRO A 47 -18.95 -0.04 -9.86
C PRO A 47 -19.94 -0.62 -8.83
N ARG A 48 -19.81 -1.90 -8.49
CA ARG A 48 -20.60 -2.51 -7.42
C ARG A 48 -20.28 -1.91 -6.04
N THR A 49 -19.12 -1.29 -5.90
CA THR A 49 -18.73 -0.55 -4.68
C THR A 49 -19.67 0.62 -4.42
N ASP A 50 -20.09 1.32 -5.47
CA ASP A 50 -20.96 2.49 -5.35
C ASP A 50 -22.44 2.12 -5.15
N SER A 51 -22.85 0.91 -5.58
CA SER A 51 -24.21 0.42 -5.36
C SER A 51 -24.48 -0.07 -3.93
N ASP A 52 -23.43 -0.38 -3.18
CA ASP A 52 -23.47 -0.78 -1.78
C ASP A 52 -22.29 -0.15 -1.02
N PRO A 53 -22.26 1.18 -0.90
CA PRO A 53 -21.09 1.91 -0.37
C PRO A 53 -20.79 1.59 1.09
N VAL A 54 -21.79 1.13 1.84
CA VAL A 54 -21.64 0.77 3.26
C VAL A 54 -21.52 -0.74 3.52
N GLY A 55 -21.54 -1.56 2.46
CA GLY A 55 -21.31 -3.01 2.56
C GLY A 55 -22.40 -3.78 3.30
N LEU A 56 -23.67 -3.39 3.10
CA LEU A 56 -24.83 -3.98 3.79
C LEU A 56 -25.30 -5.30 3.18
N ASP A 57 -25.00 -5.53 1.90
CA ASP A 57 -25.40 -6.77 1.23
C ASP A 57 -24.57 -7.96 1.78
N PRO A 58 -25.19 -8.90 2.51
CA PRO A 58 -24.50 -10.06 3.06
C PRO A 58 -23.98 -11.01 1.97
N PHE A 59 -24.48 -10.89 0.73
CA PHE A 59 -24.06 -11.68 -0.43
C PHE A 59 -23.05 -10.92 -1.31
N ARG A 60 -22.65 -9.72 -0.91
CA ARG A 60 -21.63 -8.95 -1.64
C ARG A 60 -20.37 -9.77 -1.79
N ARG A 61 -19.92 -9.98 -3.03
CA ARG A 61 -18.57 -10.48 -3.28
C ARG A 61 -17.54 -9.54 -2.65
N VAL A 62 -16.50 -10.11 -2.05
CA VAL A 62 -15.37 -9.33 -1.53
C VAL A 62 -14.78 -8.53 -2.69
N VAL A 63 -14.91 -7.21 -2.62
CA VAL A 63 -14.29 -6.29 -3.59
C VAL A 63 -12.90 -5.95 -3.09
N HIS A 64 -11.89 -6.31 -3.88
CA HIS A 64 -10.48 -6.11 -3.53
C HIS A 64 -10.00 -4.69 -3.88
N GLY A 65 -10.74 -3.68 -3.53
CA GLY A 65 -10.38 -2.30 -3.78
C GLY A 65 -11.25 -1.34 -2.97
N SER A 66 -10.69 -0.20 -2.58
CA SER A 66 -11.37 0.87 -1.86
C SER A 66 -11.72 2.05 -2.75
N LEU A 67 -11.75 1.85 -4.08
CA LEU A 67 -12.05 2.90 -5.03
C LEU A 67 -13.55 3.20 -5.09
N TYR A 68 -13.87 4.47 -5.28
CA TYR A 68 -15.21 4.97 -5.58
C TYR A 68 -15.13 5.91 -6.79
N ALA A 69 -16.25 6.13 -7.49
CA ALA A 69 -16.25 6.81 -8.81
C ALA A 69 -15.63 8.21 -8.79
N SER A 70 -15.83 8.99 -7.72
CA SER A 70 -15.31 10.33 -7.60
C SER A 70 -13.92 10.43 -6.97
N LEU A 71 -13.27 9.29 -6.67
CA LEU A 71 -11.93 9.28 -6.07
C LEU A 71 -10.92 9.98 -6.97
N ARG A 72 -10.07 10.77 -6.33
CA ARG A 72 -8.84 11.32 -6.94
C ARG A 72 -7.63 10.86 -6.15
N THR A 73 -6.51 10.73 -6.84
CA THR A 73 -5.26 10.38 -6.17
C THR A 73 -4.91 11.41 -5.09
N ASN A 74 -4.23 10.95 -4.07
CA ASN A 74 -3.64 11.80 -3.03
C ASN A 74 -2.19 12.18 -3.32
N LEU A 75 -1.65 11.77 -4.48
CA LEU A 75 -0.34 12.17 -5.00
C LEU A 75 -0.53 12.86 -6.35
N PRO A 76 0.21 13.94 -6.64
CA PRO A 76 0.21 14.55 -7.96
C PRO A 76 1.01 13.68 -8.96
N ARG A 77 0.71 13.84 -10.27
CA ARG A 77 1.32 13.08 -11.37
C ARG A 77 2.85 12.95 -11.29
N PRO A 78 3.63 14.03 -10.99
CA PRO A 78 5.08 13.90 -10.94
C PRO A 78 5.63 12.96 -9.88
N LEU A 79 4.83 12.66 -8.84
CA LEU A 79 5.21 11.72 -7.78
C LEU A 79 4.73 10.28 -8.03
N MET A 80 3.95 10.03 -9.09
CA MET A 80 3.34 8.74 -9.37
C MET A 80 4.03 7.91 -10.45
N GLY A 81 5.03 8.47 -11.14
CA GLY A 81 5.78 7.76 -12.17
C GLY A 81 7.02 7.06 -11.65
N PHE A 82 7.60 6.22 -12.52
CA PHE A 82 8.93 5.64 -12.34
C PHE A 82 9.98 6.54 -13.02
N ARG A 83 11.25 6.39 -12.65
CA ARG A 83 12.32 7.24 -13.17
C ARG A 83 12.43 7.21 -14.70
N ASP A 84 12.35 6.02 -15.28
CA ASP A 84 12.43 5.77 -16.72
C ASP A 84 11.07 5.60 -17.40
N TYR A 85 9.98 5.71 -16.63
CA TYR A 85 8.61 5.64 -17.12
C TYR A 85 7.74 6.62 -16.33
N PRO A 86 7.86 7.93 -16.61
CA PRO A 86 7.13 8.96 -15.88
C PRO A 86 5.63 8.87 -16.14
N PHE A 87 4.84 9.34 -15.18
CA PHE A 87 3.40 9.47 -15.38
C PHE A 87 3.12 10.47 -16.52
N PRO A 88 2.14 10.20 -17.42
CA PRO A 88 1.91 11.02 -18.59
C PRO A 88 1.63 12.48 -18.25
N ASP A 89 2.25 13.38 -19.01
CA ASP A 89 2.01 14.82 -18.96
C ASP A 89 0.58 15.12 -19.50
N PRO A 90 -0.28 15.74 -18.69
CA PRO A 90 -1.67 16.00 -19.08
C PRO A 90 -1.81 16.99 -20.25
N SER A 91 -0.76 17.76 -20.55
CA SER A 91 -0.74 18.67 -21.70
C SER A 91 -0.49 17.94 -23.03
N LYS A 92 0.11 16.74 -22.98
CA LYS A 92 0.55 15.96 -24.15
C LYS A 92 -0.31 14.74 -24.45
N THR A 93 -1.18 14.34 -23.52
CA THR A 93 -2.01 13.13 -23.66
C THR A 93 -3.49 13.46 -23.53
N PRO A 94 -4.38 12.85 -24.34
CA PRO A 94 -5.82 12.94 -24.13
C PRO A 94 -6.20 12.29 -22.80
N GLY A 95 -7.09 12.91 -22.04
CA GLY A 95 -7.59 12.34 -20.80
C GLY A 95 -7.79 13.37 -19.69
N ASP A 96 -7.67 12.93 -18.46
CA ASP A 96 -7.79 13.76 -17.27
C ASP A 96 -6.60 14.76 -17.20
N ARG A 97 -6.88 16.05 -17.23
CA ARG A 97 -5.85 17.11 -17.19
C ARG A 97 -5.45 17.52 -15.78
N ARG A 98 -6.13 17.00 -14.76
CA ARG A 98 -5.89 17.40 -13.36
C ARG A 98 -4.54 16.90 -12.87
N ALA A 99 -3.92 17.68 -12.00
CA ALA A 99 -2.67 17.30 -11.32
C ALA A 99 -2.84 15.98 -10.53
N PHE A 100 -4.00 15.80 -9.91
CA PHE A 100 -4.41 14.60 -9.18
C PHE A 100 -5.43 13.82 -10.01
N PRO A 101 -5.01 12.82 -10.79
CA PRO A 101 -5.88 12.11 -11.71
C PRO A 101 -6.88 11.19 -10.98
N GLY A 102 -7.94 10.81 -11.69
CA GLY A 102 -8.88 9.78 -11.24
C GLY A 102 -8.34 8.36 -11.43
N PRO A 103 -9.04 7.34 -10.86
CA PRO A 103 -8.59 5.93 -10.89
C PRO A 103 -8.36 5.39 -12.30
N GLU A 104 -9.23 5.75 -13.24
CA GLU A 104 -9.11 5.29 -14.64
C GLU A 104 -7.81 5.72 -15.30
N GLU A 105 -7.34 6.93 -15.00
CA GLU A 105 -6.09 7.45 -15.56
C GLU A 105 -4.88 6.71 -15.00
N VAL A 106 -4.93 6.41 -13.68
CA VAL A 106 -3.90 5.60 -13.05
C VAL A 106 -3.91 4.18 -13.60
N LEU A 107 -5.09 3.58 -13.79
CA LEU A 107 -5.20 2.26 -14.38
C LEU A 107 -4.63 2.22 -15.79
N ARG A 108 -4.95 3.22 -16.64
CA ARG A 108 -4.38 3.33 -18.00
C ARG A 108 -2.86 3.42 -17.99
N PHE A 109 -2.31 4.20 -17.05
CA PHE A 109 -0.85 4.28 -16.85
C PHE A 109 -0.26 2.91 -16.50
N ILE A 110 -0.88 2.19 -15.57
CA ILE A 110 -0.42 0.86 -15.13
C ILE A 110 -0.50 -0.16 -16.28
N GLU A 111 -1.60 -0.16 -17.04
CA GLU A 111 -1.79 -1.06 -18.19
C GLU A 111 -0.77 -0.76 -19.32
N ALA A 112 -0.52 0.51 -19.59
CA ALA A 112 0.50 0.94 -20.56
C ALA A 112 1.89 0.51 -20.09
N PHE A 113 2.23 0.77 -18.83
CA PHE A 113 3.49 0.33 -18.23
C PHE A 113 3.69 -1.19 -18.33
N ALA A 114 2.67 -1.98 -18.02
CA ALA A 114 2.76 -3.44 -18.07
C ALA A 114 3.03 -3.95 -19.50
N ARG A 115 2.39 -3.32 -20.49
CA ARG A 115 2.56 -3.66 -21.92
C ARG A 115 3.94 -3.24 -22.42
N ASP A 116 4.30 -1.97 -22.21
CA ASP A 116 5.50 -1.38 -22.80
C ASP A 116 6.79 -1.95 -22.20
N SER A 117 6.72 -2.43 -20.96
CA SER A 117 7.83 -3.10 -20.26
C SER A 117 7.94 -4.60 -20.57
N GLY A 118 6.99 -5.19 -21.29
CA GLY A 118 6.94 -6.62 -21.57
C GLY A 118 6.52 -7.50 -20.39
N VAL A 119 6.29 -6.92 -19.20
CA VAL A 119 5.92 -7.71 -18.01
C VAL A 119 4.53 -8.34 -18.16
N LEU A 120 3.67 -7.76 -18.99
CA LEU A 120 2.33 -8.31 -19.26
C LEU A 120 2.38 -9.74 -19.83
N GLU A 121 3.42 -10.08 -20.58
CA GLU A 121 3.59 -11.40 -21.22
C GLU A 121 3.86 -12.53 -20.21
N VAL A 122 4.33 -12.19 -19.02
CA VAL A 122 4.64 -13.15 -17.95
C VAL A 122 3.57 -13.16 -16.85
N VAL A 123 2.47 -12.40 -17.02
CA VAL A 123 1.34 -12.42 -16.08
C VAL A 123 0.43 -13.61 -16.36
N ARG A 124 0.21 -14.41 -15.36
CA ARG A 124 -0.76 -15.50 -15.34
C ARG A 124 -2.04 -15.02 -14.67
N PHE A 125 -3.03 -14.64 -15.46
CA PHE A 125 -4.34 -14.18 -15.00
C PHE A 125 -5.22 -15.31 -14.49
N ARG A 126 -6.22 -14.94 -13.68
CA ARG A 126 -7.20 -15.86 -13.06
C ARG A 126 -6.51 -16.98 -12.27
N ALA A 127 -5.36 -16.67 -11.71
CA ALA A 127 -4.51 -17.59 -10.99
C ALA A 127 -4.34 -17.09 -9.54
N GLU A 128 -5.24 -17.54 -8.68
CA GLU A 128 -5.20 -17.22 -7.26
C GLU A 128 -4.20 -18.10 -6.54
N VAL A 129 -3.14 -17.50 -6.00
CA VAL A 129 -2.19 -18.21 -5.15
C VAL A 129 -2.85 -18.48 -3.81
N VAL A 130 -2.98 -19.75 -3.45
CA VAL A 130 -3.66 -20.21 -2.23
C VAL A 130 -2.69 -20.72 -1.18
N ARG A 131 -1.45 -21.06 -1.59
CA ARG A 131 -0.42 -21.53 -0.67
C ARG A 131 0.98 -21.28 -1.23
N VAL A 132 1.88 -20.80 -0.38
CA VAL A 132 3.32 -20.73 -0.64
C VAL A 132 4.02 -21.38 0.55
N ALA A 133 4.83 -22.39 0.29
CA ALA A 133 5.58 -23.11 1.32
C ALA A 133 6.97 -23.47 0.82
N MET A 134 7.90 -23.66 1.73
CA MET A 134 9.23 -24.18 1.39
C MET A 134 9.11 -25.58 0.79
N GLY A 135 9.82 -25.82 -0.29
CA GLY A 135 9.95 -27.12 -0.93
C GLY A 135 10.73 -28.12 -0.04
N ARG A 136 10.82 -29.35 -0.51
CA ARG A 136 11.57 -30.40 0.21
C ARG A 136 13.07 -30.12 0.32
N ARG A 137 13.60 -29.32 -0.61
CA ARG A 137 14.95 -28.75 -0.54
C ARG A 137 14.82 -27.32 -0.03
N ASN A 138 15.65 -26.92 0.91
CA ASN A 138 15.58 -25.60 1.57
C ASN A 138 15.89 -24.40 0.62
N ASP A 139 16.08 -24.66 -0.66
CA ASP A 139 16.40 -23.69 -1.71
C ASP A 139 15.29 -23.56 -2.80
N GLU A 140 14.13 -24.16 -2.57
CA GLU A 140 13.01 -24.15 -3.51
C GLU A 140 11.70 -23.78 -2.79
N TRP A 141 10.82 -23.06 -3.51
CA TRP A 141 9.50 -22.66 -3.05
C TRP A 141 8.42 -23.38 -3.86
N MET A 142 7.47 -24.00 -3.18
CA MET A 142 6.28 -24.56 -3.79
C MET A 142 5.16 -23.52 -3.77
N VAL A 143 4.73 -23.08 -4.94
CA VAL A 143 3.57 -22.18 -5.10
C VAL A 143 2.38 -23.02 -5.58
N GLU A 144 1.32 -23.04 -4.76
CA GLU A 144 0.04 -23.66 -5.12
C GLU A 144 -0.95 -22.55 -5.52
N TRP A 145 -1.60 -22.75 -6.65
CA TRP A 145 -2.55 -21.79 -7.17
C TRP A 145 -3.74 -22.52 -7.83
N GLN A 146 -4.86 -21.80 -7.94
CA GLN A 146 -6.10 -22.30 -8.52
C GLN A 146 -6.71 -21.29 -9.49
N THR A 147 -7.58 -21.74 -10.39
CA THR A 147 -8.43 -20.91 -11.23
C THR A 147 -9.89 -21.06 -10.79
N GLU A 148 -10.72 -20.03 -11.01
CA GLU A 148 -12.16 -20.13 -10.70
C GLU A 148 -12.85 -21.29 -11.44
N ALA A 149 -12.33 -21.69 -12.60
CA ALA A 149 -12.91 -22.72 -13.46
C ALA A 149 -12.50 -24.15 -13.08
N GLU A 150 -11.41 -24.31 -12.33
CA GLU A 150 -10.85 -25.63 -12.01
C GLU A 150 -10.74 -25.77 -10.47
N ALA A 151 -11.43 -26.77 -9.93
CA ALA A 151 -11.34 -27.09 -8.50
C ALA A 151 -9.98 -27.70 -8.09
N GLU A 152 -9.17 -28.09 -9.10
CA GLU A 152 -7.87 -28.71 -8.86
C GLU A 152 -6.77 -27.66 -8.68
N LYS A 153 -6.06 -27.76 -7.55
CA LYS A 153 -4.91 -26.89 -7.25
C LYS A 153 -3.71 -27.33 -8.08
N LYS A 154 -3.13 -26.38 -8.81
CA LYS A 154 -1.88 -26.53 -9.53
C LYS A 154 -0.71 -26.19 -8.62
N LYS A 155 0.43 -26.84 -8.84
CA LYS A 155 1.66 -26.63 -8.06
C LYS A 155 2.83 -26.39 -8.99
N GLU A 156 3.68 -25.45 -8.63
CA GLU A 156 4.87 -25.11 -9.40
C GLU A 156 6.02 -24.70 -8.46
N GLU A 157 7.24 -25.14 -8.77
CA GLU A 157 8.43 -24.85 -8.01
C GLU A 157 9.15 -23.62 -8.53
N PHE A 158 9.62 -22.78 -7.59
CA PHE A 158 10.35 -21.55 -7.84
C PHE A 158 11.57 -21.46 -6.93
N GLU A 159 12.63 -20.79 -7.38
CA GLU A 159 13.82 -20.54 -6.57
C GLU A 159 13.61 -19.34 -5.63
N ALA A 160 12.75 -18.38 -6.00
CA ALA A 160 12.42 -17.24 -5.16
C ALA A 160 10.95 -16.82 -5.32
N VAL A 161 10.42 -16.17 -4.27
CA VAL A 161 9.06 -15.60 -4.26
C VAL A 161 9.12 -14.13 -3.84
N VAL A 162 8.43 -13.28 -4.59
CA VAL A 162 8.25 -11.85 -4.29
C VAL A 162 6.78 -11.58 -4.00
N VAL A 163 6.48 -11.19 -2.77
CA VAL A 163 5.11 -10.95 -2.30
C VAL A 163 4.68 -9.52 -2.59
N CYS A 164 3.70 -9.35 -3.48
CA CYS A 164 3.19 -8.08 -3.97
C CYS A 164 1.64 -8.04 -3.95
N ASN A 165 1.01 -8.78 -3.05
CA ASN A 165 -0.44 -8.99 -3.01
C ASN A 165 -1.25 -7.75 -2.57
N GLY A 166 -0.60 -6.66 -2.15
CA GLY A 166 -1.25 -5.49 -1.57
C GLY A 166 -1.78 -5.75 -0.14
N HIS A 167 -2.43 -4.74 0.44
CA HIS A 167 -2.95 -4.80 1.81
C HIS A 167 -4.30 -4.08 1.99
N HIS A 168 -5.01 -3.76 0.87
CA HIS A 168 -6.29 -3.04 0.89
C HIS A 168 -7.50 -3.99 0.70
N THR A 169 -7.44 -5.22 1.22
CA THR A 169 -8.43 -6.27 0.88
C THR A 169 -9.37 -6.68 1.99
N GLU A 170 -9.09 -6.37 3.26
CA GLU A 170 -9.95 -6.73 4.37
C GLU A 170 -10.67 -5.52 4.95
N PHE A 171 -11.99 -5.43 4.73
CA PHE A 171 -12.88 -4.45 5.34
C PHE A 171 -13.63 -5.08 6.52
N ARG A 172 -13.66 -4.40 7.67
CA ARG A 172 -14.64 -4.71 8.72
C ARG A 172 -15.98 -4.04 8.38
N ARG A 173 -17.05 -4.80 8.31
CA ARG A 173 -18.41 -4.30 8.11
C ARG A 173 -18.88 -3.55 9.34
N LEU A 174 -19.42 -2.35 9.17
CA LEU A 174 -20.26 -1.70 10.17
C LEU A 174 -21.15 -0.62 9.54
N GLN A 175 -22.35 -0.48 10.09
CA GLN A 175 -23.38 0.50 9.77
C GLN A 175 -23.32 1.59 10.83
N ILE A 176 -23.34 2.85 10.50
CA ILE A 176 -23.56 4.06 11.31
C ILE A 176 -22.45 5.13 11.14
N VAL A 177 -22.70 6.48 10.96
CA VAL A 177 -21.67 7.46 10.51
C VAL A 177 -20.99 8.28 11.62
N VAL A 178 -20.06 7.68 12.36
CA VAL A 178 -18.92 8.35 13.00
C VAL A 178 -17.67 7.89 12.25
N ILE A 179 -16.76 8.75 11.84
CA ILE A 179 -15.53 8.37 11.17
C ILE A 179 -14.45 8.13 12.22
N ILE A 180 -14.00 6.88 12.35
CA ILE A 180 -12.95 6.51 13.29
C ILE A 180 -11.62 6.44 12.57
N GLY A 181 -10.70 7.35 12.87
CA GLY A 181 -9.40 7.52 12.27
C GLY A 181 -9.14 8.95 11.81
N MET A 182 -7.86 9.29 11.60
CA MET A 182 -7.40 10.61 11.14
C MET A 182 -6.38 10.48 10.00
N GLY A 183 -6.33 9.35 9.31
CA GLY A 183 -5.51 9.19 8.12
C GLY A 183 -6.12 9.86 6.89
N ALA A 184 -5.40 9.83 5.75
CA ALA A 184 -5.83 10.44 4.48
C ALA A 184 -7.26 10.00 4.08
N SER A 185 -7.62 8.72 4.29
CA SER A 185 -8.96 8.23 4.00
C SER A 185 -10.03 8.91 4.87
N ALA A 186 -9.76 9.10 6.17
CA ALA A 186 -10.71 9.77 7.06
C ALA A 186 -10.90 11.24 6.64
N CYS A 187 -9.82 11.94 6.32
CA CYS A 187 -9.85 13.31 5.85
C CYS A 187 -10.66 13.47 4.54
N ASP A 188 -10.37 12.63 3.54
CA ASP A 188 -11.09 12.70 2.26
C ASP A 188 -12.57 12.33 2.40
N ILE A 189 -12.86 11.23 3.10
CA ILE A 189 -14.24 10.73 3.29
C ILE A 189 -15.06 11.72 4.12
N SER A 190 -14.48 12.32 5.17
CA SER A 190 -15.19 13.30 5.98
C SER A 190 -15.61 14.53 5.17
N LYS A 191 -14.71 15.04 4.31
CA LYS A 191 -14.97 16.16 3.41
C LYS A 191 -16.07 15.83 2.39
N GLU A 192 -16.05 14.64 1.80
CA GLU A 192 -17.09 14.21 0.85
C GLU A 192 -18.44 14.01 1.54
N ILE A 193 -18.47 13.33 2.69
CA ILE A 193 -19.71 13.09 3.44
C ILE A 193 -20.29 14.38 4.01
N SER A 194 -19.45 15.35 4.40
CA SER A 194 -19.92 16.63 4.92
C SER A 194 -20.79 17.42 3.93
N LYS A 195 -20.65 17.15 2.64
CA LYS A 195 -21.47 17.76 1.58
C LYS A 195 -22.92 17.25 1.56
N VAL A 196 -23.16 16.07 2.13
CA VAL A 196 -24.48 15.38 2.10
C VAL A 196 -25.00 15.02 3.48
N ALA A 197 -24.15 14.88 4.48
CA ALA A 197 -24.54 14.61 5.87
C ALA A 197 -24.82 15.91 6.63
N LYS A 198 -25.69 15.81 7.64
CA LYS A 198 -25.97 16.94 8.53
C LYS A 198 -24.76 17.25 9.43
N GLU A 199 -24.16 16.21 9.98
CA GLU A 199 -22.98 16.29 10.86
C GLU A 199 -22.05 15.12 10.59
N VAL A 200 -20.75 15.37 10.64
CA VAL A 200 -19.69 14.38 10.53
C VAL A 200 -18.81 14.48 11.77
N HIS A 201 -18.55 13.37 12.44
CA HIS A 201 -17.77 13.32 13.67
C HIS A 201 -16.53 12.47 13.46
N LEU A 202 -15.36 13.10 13.51
CA LEU A 202 -14.06 12.43 13.40
C LEU A 202 -13.58 12.03 14.80
N ALA A 203 -13.30 10.75 15.01
CA ALA A 203 -12.75 10.24 16.27
C ALA A 203 -11.32 9.73 16.08
N SER A 204 -10.40 10.15 16.94
CA SER A 204 -8.98 9.79 16.84
C SER A 204 -8.37 9.42 18.19
N ARG A 205 -7.33 8.57 18.14
CA ARG A 205 -6.48 8.25 19.31
C ARG A 205 -5.42 9.30 19.61
N SER A 206 -5.26 10.32 18.74
CA SER A 206 -4.27 11.38 18.96
C SER A 206 -4.67 12.19 20.19
N THR A 207 -3.73 12.42 21.07
CA THR A 207 -3.88 13.26 22.28
C THR A 207 -3.79 14.75 21.98
N ASP A 208 -3.34 15.11 20.78
CA ASP A 208 -3.07 16.49 20.37
C ASP A 208 -4.31 17.15 19.71
N ILE A 209 -5.46 16.45 19.73
CA ILE A 209 -6.71 16.93 19.16
C ILE A 209 -7.54 17.59 20.25
N GLU A 210 -7.86 18.87 20.06
CA GLU A 210 -8.92 19.54 20.83
C GLU A 210 -10.29 19.09 20.32
N ALA A 211 -11.12 18.55 21.23
CA ALA A 211 -12.49 18.19 20.91
C ALA A 211 -13.29 19.44 20.55
N GLY A 212 -14.01 19.40 19.43
CA GLY A 212 -14.79 20.54 19.00
C GLY A 212 -15.07 20.55 17.50
N LYS A 213 -15.60 21.66 17.04
CA LYS A 213 -15.86 21.87 15.63
C LYS A 213 -14.56 22.09 14.87
N LEU A 214 -14.40 21.40 13.74
CA LEU A 214 -13.22 21.54 12.91
C LEU A 214 -13.21 22.91 12.20
N ASP A 215 -12.13 23.66 12.36
CA ASP A 215 -11.97 24.96 11.72
C ASP A 215 -12.09 24.86 10.19
N GLY A 216 -12.71 25.87 9.57
CA GLY A 216 -12.97 25.89 8.14
C GLY A 216 -14.14 25.02 7.67
N HIS A 217 -14.74 24.22 8.53
CA HIS A 217 -15.88 23.33 8.20
C HIS A 217 -17.15 23.69 8.99
N ILE A 218 -18.29 23.66 8.31
CA ILE A 218 -19.57 24.04 8.94
C ILE A 218 -20.21 22.90 9.76
N ASN A 219 -19.88 21.65 9.47
CA ASN A 219 -20.53 20.46 9.99
C ASN A 219 -19.60 19.27 10.26
N ILE A 220 -18.29 19.51 10.39
CA ILE A 220 -17.32 18.48 10.81
C ILE A 220 -16.87 18.78 12.25
N TRP A 221 -16.88 17.75 13.09
CA TRP A 221 -16.50 17.80 14.49
C TRP A 221 -15.37 16.83 14.76
N GLN A 222 -14.47 17.18 15.67
CA GLN A 222 -13.41 16.30 16.15
C GLN A 222 -13.69 15.87 17.59
N HIS A 223 -13.37 14.60 17.85
CA HIS A 223 -13.46 13.98 19.17
C HIS A 223 -12.20 13.17 19.45
N SER A 224 -11.98 12.91 20.74
CA SER A 224 -11.10 11.84 21.18
C SER A 224 -11.64 10.48 20.67
N MET A 225 -10.93 9.39 20.94
CA MET A 225 -11.35 8.05 20.49
C MET A 225 -12.76 7.70 21.00
N VAL A 226 -13.48 6.89 20.24
CA VAL A 226 -14.72 6.25 20.69
C VAL A 226 -14.39 5.31 21.85
N ASP A 227 -15.10 5.50 22.97
CA ASP A 227 -15.02 4.65 24.14
C ASP A 227 -15.95 3.45 24.01
N SER A 228 -17.23 3.73 23.70
CA SER A 228 -18.26 2.69 23.57
C SER A 228 -19.33 3.04 22.55
N VAL A 229 -19.96 1.99 22.00
CA VAL A 229 -21.11 2.09 21.10
C VAL A 229 -22.24 1.23 21.68
N HIS A 230 -23.42 1.82 21.79
CA HIS A 230 -24.60 1.18 22.39
C HIS A 230 -25.59 0.70 21.32
N GLU A 231 -26.43 -0.26 21.68
CA GLU A 231 -27.44 -0.86 20.77
C GLU A 231 -28.47 0.16 20.24
N ASP A 232 -28.71 1.24 20.97
CA ASP A 232 -29.58 2.34 20.57
C ASP A 232 -28.93 3.35 19.61
N GLY A 233 -27.70 3.09 19.19
CA GLY A 233 -26.93 3.96 18.31
C GLY A 233 -26.16 5.06 19.03
N LYS A 234 -26.20 5.10 20.38
CA LYS A 234 -25.41 6.05 21.15
C LYS A 234 -23.92 5.69 21.07
N VAL A 235 -23.10 6.68 20.76
CA VAL A 235 -21.63 6.61 20.74
C VAL A 235 -21.10 7.52 21.83
N ASP A 236 -20.35 6.97 22.77
CA ASP A 236 -19.64 7.71 23.81
C ASP A 236 -18.16 7.85 23.43
N PHE A 237 -17.59 9.04 23.66
CA PHE A 237 -16.18 9.33 23.39
C PHE A 237 -15.39 9.45 24.70
N VAL A 238 -14.09 9.18 24.64
CA VAL A 238 -13.18 9.27 25.79
C VAL A 238 -13.13 10.68 26.39
N ASP A 239 -13.44 11.73 25.61
CA ASP A 239 -13.55 13.11 26.09
C ASP A 239 -14.81 13.37 26.94
N GLY A 240 -15.66 12.38 27.12
CA GLY A 240 -16.91 12.46 27.89
C GLY A 240 -18.10 12.97 27.10
N SER A 241 -17.91 13.34 25.83
CA SER A 241 -19.02 13.68 24.92
C SER A 241 -19.74 12.42 24.42
N SER A 242 -21.00 12.58 23.99
CA SER A 242 -21.75 11.48 23.38
C SER A 242 -22.74 12.00 22.33
N LEU A 243 -23.09 11.14 21.38
CA LEU A 243 -24.07 11.42 20.35
C LEU A 243 -24.81 10.14 19.93
N ILE A 244 -25.94 10.29 19.25
CA ILE A 244 -26.60 9.18 18.56
C ILE A 244 -26.15 9.24 17.11
N ALA A 245 -25.49 8.19 16.64
CA ALA A 245 -24.99 8.08 15.28
C ALA A 245 -25.96 7.28 14.40
N ASP A 246 -26.15 7.72 13.15
CA ASP A 246 -26.88 6.97 12.13
C ASP A 246 -25.92 6.01 11.37
N ALA A 247 -24.63 6.30 11.38
CA ALA A 247 -23.59 5.52 10.69
C ALA A 247 -22.17 5.66 11.31
N ILE A 248 -21.32 4.59 11.43
CA ILE A 248 -19.90 4.62 11.80
C ILE A 248 -19.06 4.15 10.62
N ILE A 249 -18.06 4.91 10.18
CA ILE A 249 -17.11 4.53 9.15
C ILE A 249 -15.75 4.29 9.79
N TYR A 250 -15.21 3.09 9.60
CA TYR A 250 -13.89 2.75 10.09
C TYR A 250 -12.81 3.14 9.06
N CYS A 251 -12.10 4.20 9.34
CA CYS A 251 -10.89 4.62 8.64
C CYS A 251 -9.63 4.32 9.46
N THR A 252 -9.65 3.19 10.15
CA THR A 252 -8.62 2.77 11.12
C THR A 252 -7.37 2.19 10.48
N GLY A 253 -7.29 2.23 9.16
CA GLY A 253 -6.23 1.62 8.37
C GLY A 253 -6.43 0.13 8.14
N TYR A 254 -5.39 -0.49 7.59
CA TYR A 254 -5.41 -1.89 7.18
C TYR A 254 -4.42 -2.71 7.99
N LYS A 255 -4.70 -4.01 8.09
CA LYS A 255 -3.75 -4.98 8.63
C LYS A 255 -3.02 -5.67 7.49
N TYR A 256 -1.72 -5.88 7.66
CA TYR A 256 -1.00 -6.80 6.79
C TYR A 256 -1.56 -8.21 7.00
N ASN A 257 -1.76 -8.91 5.89
CA ASN A 257 -2.27 -10.28 5.91
C ASN A 257 -1.69 -11.06 4.72
N PHE A 258 -1.10 -12.20 4.98
CA PHE A 258 -0.48 -13.08 3.98
C PHE A 258 -1.00 -14.50 4.17
N PRO A 259 -2.30 -14.78 3.93
CA PRO A 259 -2.93 -16.06 4.30
C PRO A 259 -2.39 -17.24 3.49
N PHE A 260 -1.70 -16.97 2.39
CA PHE A 260 -1.07 -17.98 1.52
C PHE A 260 0.35 -18.34 1.95
N LEU A 261 0.99 -17.55 2.83
CA LEU A 261 2.39 -17.69 3.20
C LEU A 261 2.50 -18.51 4.48
N GLU A 262 2.95 -19.75 4.35
CA GLU A 262 3.24 -20.64 5.47
C GLU A 262 4.72 -20.51 5.85
N MET A 263 5.01 -19.73 6.87
CA MET A 263 6.37 -19.42 7.31
C MET A 263 6.45 -19.37 8.83
N ASP A 264 6.19 -20.51 9.45
CA ASP A 264 6.34 -20.64 10.90
C ASP A 264 7.74 -20.18 11.34
N ASP A 265 7.80 -19.28 12.31
CA ASP A 265 9.02 -18.72 12.92
C ASP A 265 9.94 -17.87 12.01
N THR A 266 9.65 -17.69 10.71
CA THR A 266 10.51 -16.90 9.83
C THR A 266 10.03 -15.47 9.66
N VAL A 267 8.72 -15.30 9.45
CA VAL A 267 8.04 -13.99 9.38
C VAL A 267 6.74 -14.11 10.14
N ASN A 268 6.48 -13.19 11.04
CA ASN A 268 5.21 -13.08 11.74
C ASN A 268 4.61 -11.67 11.61
N ILE A 269 3.36 -11.55 12.01
CA ILE A 269 2.68 -10.26 12.11
C ILE A 269 2.28 -10.06 13.57
N ASP A 270 2.95 -9.10 14.22
CA ASP A 270 2.69 -8.74 15.61
C ASP A 270 2.33 -7.26 15.69
N ASP A 271 1.11 -6.93 16.09
CA ASP A 271 0.56 -5.58 16.08
C ASP A 271 0.86 -4.83 14.78
N ASN A 272 0.53 -5.45 13.64
CA ASN A 272 0.79 -4.94 12.28
C ASN A 272 2.27 -4.71 11.93
N ARG A 273 3.21 -5.20 12.72
CA ARG A 273 4.63 -5.31 12.38
C ARG A 273 4.84 -6.62 11.63
N VAL A 274 5.21 -6.54 10.35
CA VAL A 274 5.68 -7.69 9.57
C VAL A 274 7.16 -7.87 9.84
N GLY A 275 7.57 -8.98 10.39
CA GLY A 275 8.99 -9.12 10.73
C GLY A 275 9.41 -10.50 11.24
N PRO A 276 10.73 -10.68 11.42
CA PRO A 276 11.81 -9.72 11.20
C PRO A 276 12.08 -9.47 9.71
N LEU A 277 12.30 -8.20 9.31
CA LEU A 277 12.62 -7.82 7.93
C LEU A 277 13.80 -6.85 7.88
N TYR A 278 14.91 -7.25 7.27
CA TYR A 278 16.03 -6.37 6.96
C TYR A 278 15.60 -5.32 5.95
N LYS A 279 15.71 -4.03 6.35
CA LYS A 279 15.29 -2.88 5.53
C LYS A 279 13.88 -3.02 4.95
N HIS A 280 12.95 -3.61 5.70
CA HIS A 280 11.55 -3.84 5.32
C HIS A 280 11.35 -4.74 4.09
N VAL A 281 12.38 -5.41 3.60
CA VAL A 281 12.39 -6.20 2.36
C VAL A 281 12.69 -7.66 2.61
N PHE A 282 13.81 -7.98 3.24
CA PHE A 282 14.31 -9.35 3.34
C PHE A 282 14.16 -9.94 4.73
N PRO A 283 13.44 -11.07 4.88
CA PRO A 283 13.54 -11.88 6.11
C PRO A 283 14.96 -12.45 6.22
N PRO A 284 15.74 -12.12 7.29
CA PRO A 284 17.17 -12.50 7.35
C PRO A 284 17.43 -13.98 7.16
N ARG A 285 16.61 -14.84 7.77
CA ARG A 285 16.77 -16.30 7.78
C ARG A 285 16.66 -16.95 6.40
N VAL A 286 15.89 -16.38 5.49
CA VAL A 286 15.59 -16.93 4.16
C VAL A 286 15.99 -16.02 3.02
N ALA A 287 16.66 -14.90 3.34
CA ALA A 287 17.20 -14.01 2.33
C ALA A 287 18.24 -14.74 1.45
N PRO A 288 18.25 -14.43 0.15
CA PRO A 288 17.40 -13.51 -0.59
C PRO A 288 16.13 -14.14 -1.18
N TRP A 289 15.77 -15.36 -0.81
CA TRP A 289 14.81 -16.22 -1.51
C TRP A 289 13.35 -15.90 -1.22
N LEU A 290 13.08 -15.09 -0.20
CA LEU A 290 11.81 -14.47 0.07
C LEU A 290 12.04 -12.97 0.23
N SER A 291 11.16 -12.16 -0.35
CA SER A 291 11.22 -10.71 -0.22
C SER A 291 9.83 -10.08 -0.30
N PHE A 292 9.71 -8.90 0.29
CA PHE A 292 8.48 -8.11 0.33
C PHE A 292 8.69 -6.77 -0.38
N VAL A 293 7.73 -6.33 -1.17
CA VAL A 293 7.74 -5.02 -1.84
C VAL A 293 6.50 -4.24 -1.43
N GLY A 294 6.71 -3.00 -0.97
CA GLY A 294 5.62 -2.07 -0.71
C GLY A 294 5.02 -2.13 0.69
N LEU A 295 5.73 -2.69 1.68
CA LEU A 295 5.31 -2.60 3.08
C LEU A 295 5.44 -1.18 3.65
N PRO A 296 6.54 -0.43 3.43
CA PRO A 296 6.66 0.91 3.95
C PRO A 296 5.63 1.88 3.36
N TYR A 297 5.18 2.81 4.20
CA TYR A 297 4.23 3.86 3.86
C TYR A 297 4.68 5.23 4.41
N LYS A 298 3.94 6.30 4.12
CA LYS A 298 4.35 7.70 4.35
C LYS A 298 5.66 8.06 3.64
N THR A 299 5.70 7.75 2.34
CA THR A 299 6.84 8.01 1.46
C THR A 299 6.37 8.16 0.00
N ILE A 300 7.28 8.45 -0.90
CA ILE A 300 7.05 8.52 -2.35
C ILE A 300 6.95 7.10 -2.91
N ILE A 301 5.75 6.54 -2.88
CA ILE A 301 5.49 5.10 -3.04
C ILE A 301 6.08 4.54 -4.33
N PHE A 302 5.79 5.11 -5.50
CA PHE A 302 6.21 4.55 -6.79
C PHE A 302 7.73 4.43 -6.89
N ARG A 303 8.43 5.46 -6.45
CA ARG A 303 9.89 5.48 -6.48
C ARG A 303 10.51 4.48 -5.49
N MET A 304 9.91 4.34 -4.33
CA MET A 304 10.32 3.33 -3.34
C MET A 304 10.13 1.91 -3.88
N LEU A 305 8.97 1.62 -4.48
CA LEU A 305 8.69 0.30 -5.08
C LEU A 305 9.73 -0.06 -6.15
N GLU A 306 10.09 0.91 -6.99
CA GLU A 306 11.13 0.73 -8.02
C GLU A 306 12.48 0.38 -7.41
N LEU A 307 12.92 1.13 -6.38
CA LEU A 307 14.22 0.90 -5.72
C LEU A 307 14.27 -0.46 -5.01
N GLN A 308 13.22 -0.82 -4.26
CA GLN A 308 13.12 -2.14 -3.63
C GLN A 308 13.19 -3.26 -4.67
N SER A 309 12.46 -3.11 -5.78
CA SER A 309 12.41 -4.11 -6.85
C SER A 309 13.75 -4.27 -7.55
N LYS A 310 14.47 -3.17 -7.83
CA LYS A 310 15.82 -3.19 -8.39
C LYS A 310 16.80 -3.87 -7.45
N TRP A 311 16.71 -3.55 -6.16
CA TRP A 311 17.59 -4.15 -5.15
C TRP A 311 17.40 -5.67 -5.09
N ILE A 312 16.17 -6.14 -5.01
CA ILE A 312 15.83 -7.58 -5.02
C ILE A 312 16.37 -8.24 -6.29
N ALA A 313 16.12 -7.66 -7.47
CA ALA A 313 16.56 -8.23 -8.74
C ALA A 313 18.09 -8.34 -8.84
N GLN A 314 18.81 -7.31 -8.38
CA GLN A 314 20.28 -7.31 -8.39
C GLN A 314 20.89 -8.25 -7.34
N VAL A 315 20.24 -8.41 -6.18
CA VAL A 315 20.64 -9.40 -5.17
C VAL A 315 20.46 -10.81 -5.72
N LEU A 316 19.33 -11.14 -6.31
CA LEU A 316 19.05 -12.46 -6.89
C LEU A 316 19.98 -12.80 -8.05
N SER A 317 20.44 -11.80 -8.82
CA SER A 317 21.42 -11.97 -9.88
C SER A 317 22.89 -12.00 -9.41
N ASN A 318 23.14 -11.94 -8.09
CA ASN A 318 24.45 -11.83 -7.46
C ASN A 318 25.27 -10.59 -7.90
N LYS A 319 24.60 -9.52 -8.29
CA LYS A 319 25.25 -8.22 -8.54
C LYS A 319 25.50 -7.45 -7.25
N ILE A 320 24.63 -7.64 -6.27
CA ILE A 320 24.74 -7.08 -4.92
C ILE A 320 24.71 -8.24 -3.94
N ALA A 321 25.60 -8.20 -2.96
CA ALA A 321 25.59 -9.14 -1.84
C ALA A 321 24.84 -8.53 -0.66
N LEU A 322 23.94 -9.29 -0.05
CA LEU A 322 23.37 -8.92 1.25
C LEU A 322 24.39 -9.14 2.36
N PRO A 323 24.29 -8.40 3.47
CA PRO A 323 25.06 -8.70 4.67
C PRO A 323 24.78 -10.11 5.19
N PRO A 324 25.66 -10.70 5.98
CA PRO A 324 25.42 -11.94 6.68
C PRO A 324 24.13 -11.89 7.50
N GLU A 325 23.48 -13.04 7.70
CA GLU A 325 22.22 -13.15 8.45
C GLU A 325 22.30 -12.47 9.83
N GLU A 326 23.40 -12.66 10.55
CA GLU A 326 23.62 -12.07 11.89
C GLU A 326 23.61 -10.54 11.86
N ASP A 327 24.20 -9.94 10.83
CA ASP A 327 24.25 -8.49 10.65
C ASP A 327 22.87 -7.94 10.30
N MET A 328 22.12 -8.66 9.46
CA MET A 328 20.75 -8.32 9.12
C MET A 328 19.83 -8.38 10.35
N ILE A 329 19.95 -9.43 11.17
CA ILE A 329 19.20 -9.57 12.43
C ILE A 329 19.57 -8.45 13.39
N THR A 330 20.87 -8.13 13.51
CA THR A 330 21.35 -7.02 14.35
C THR A 330 20.74 -5.69 13.92
N SER A 331 20.69 -5.44 12.60
CA SER A 331 20.06 -4.22 12.06
C SER A 331 18.56 -4.14 12.39
N VAL A 332 17.85 -5.27 12.31
CA VAL A 332 16.41 -5.34 12.66
C VAL A 332 16.21 -5.08 14.14
N ASN A 333 17.02 -5.70 15.00
CA ASN A 333 16.94 -5.52 16.46
C ASN A 333 17.22 -4.08 16.86
N ASN A 334 18.21 -3.43 16.24
CA ASN A 334 18.52 -2.03 16.49
C ASN A 334 17.33 -1.12 16.13
N LEU A 335 16.66 -1.38 15.01
CA LEU A 335 15.44 -0.64 14.66
C LEU A 335 14.35 -0.82 15.72
N TYR A 336 14.15 -2.05 16.20
CA TYR A 336 13.12 -2.32 17.21
C TYR A 336 13.44 -1.67 18.55
N LEU A 337 14.70 -1.71 18.97
CA LEU A 337 15.17 -1.03 20.20
C LEU A 337 14.98 0.49 20.08
N GLN A 338 15.38 1.09 18.97
CA GLN A 338 15.17 2.52 18.73
C GLN A 338 13.69 2.92 18.79
N MET A 339 12.81 2.08 18.25
CA MET A 339 11.35 2.30 18.34
C MET A 339 10.85 2.25 19.78
N GLU A 340 11.33 1.30 20.59
CA GLU A 340 10.99 1.17 22.02
C GLU A 340 11.50 2.38 22.81
N GLU A 341 12.75 2.78 22.61
CA GLU A 341 13.36 3.94 23.26
C GLU A 341 12.63 5.26 22.95
N THR A 342 12.12 5.39 21.72
CA THR A 342 11.37 6.58 21.29
C THR A 342 9.87 6.48 21.56
N GLY A 343 9.39 5.37 22.14
CA GLY A 343 7.96 5.13 22.39
C GLY A 343 7.13 4.94 21.11
N LYS A 344 7.77 4.64 19.97
CA LYS A 344 7.08 4.41 18.69
C LYS A 344 6.41 3.05 18.70
N PRO A 345 5.06 2.95 18.53
CA PRO A 345 4.35 1.68 18.60
C PRO A 345 4.76 0.70 17.50
N LYS A 346 4.62 -0.62 17.76
CA LYS A 346 4.96 -1.69 16.80
C LYS A 346 4.28 -1.52 15.45
N HIS A 347 3.00 -1.15 15.42
CA HIS A 347 2.25 -0.96 14.16
C HIS A 347 2.75 0.21 13.31
N HIS A 348 3.66 1.02 13.81
CA HIS A 348 4.35 2.05 13.03
C HIS A 348 5.71 1.59 12.49
N THR A 349 6.08 0.32 12.61
CA THR A 349 7.38 -0.19 12.13
C THR A 349 7.63 0.16 10.67
N HIS A 350 6.61 0.05 9.82
CA HIS A 350 6.74 0.35 8.39
C HIS A 350 6.36 1.79 8.03
N SER A 351 6.12 2.68 9.01
CA SER A 351 5.86 4.10 8.77
C SER A 351 7.18 4.86 8.67
N LEU A 352 7.58 5.25 7.47
CA LEU A 352 8.84 5.96 7.24
C LEU A 352 8.75 7.41 7.72
N GLY A 353 7.74 8.18 7.30
CA GLY A 353 7.55 9.56 7.77
C GLY A 353 8.79 10.42 7.57
N ALA A 354 9.42 10.86 8.69
CA ALA A 354 10.63 11.67 8.66
C ALA A 354 11.84 10.91 8.08
N ASP A 355 11.89 9.59 8.26
CA ASP A 355 13.02 8.75 7.83
C ASP A 355 12.95 8.37 6.33
N LYS A 356 11.93 8.84 5.59
CA LYS A 356 11.70 8.49 4.19
C LYS A 356 12.88 8.80 3.27
N ALA A 357 13.52 9.96 3.46
CA ALA A 357 14.65 10.40 2.64
C ALA A 357 15.89 9.52 2.89
N GLU A 358 16.20 9.23 4.15
CA GLU A 358 17.30 8.35 4.51
C GLU A 358 17.11 6.95 3.92
N TYR A 359 15.92 6.36 4.11
CA TYR A 359 15.61 5.04 3.59
C TYR A 359 15.68 4.95 2.06
N MET A 360 15.08 5.91 1.36
CA MET A 360 15.07 5.90 -0.11
C MET A 360 16.46 6.14 -0.69
N ASN A 361 17.27 7.03 -0.08
CA ASN A 361 18.64 7.28 -0.51
C ASN A 361 19.56 6.09 -0.19
N TYR A 362 19.32 5.37 0.92
CA TYR A 362 19.97 4.09 1.18
C TYR A 362 19.71 3.09 0.03
N LEU A 363 18.44 2.88 -0.33
CA LEU A 363 18.09 1.98 -1.44
C LEU A 363 18.69 2.43 -2.78
N ALA A 364 18.69 3.73 -3.07
CA ALA A 364 19.30 4.28 -4.28
C ALA A 364 20.81 3.97 -4.34
N ALA A 365 21.50 4.13 -3.22
CA ALA A 365 22.93 3.80 -3.12
C ALA A 365 23.19 2.30 -3.33
N GLU A 366 22.38 1.43 -2.71
CA GLU A 366 22.47 -0.02 -2.87
C GLU A 366 22.37 -0.46 -4.34
N VAL A 367 21.48 0.17 -5.11
CA VAL A 367 21.28 -0.17 -6.54
C VAL A 367 22.14 0.64 -7.51
N GLY A 368 23.07 1.45 -6.99
CA GLY A 368 23.98 2.26 -7.80
C GLY A 368 23.33 3.45 -8.49
N GLU A 369 22.25 3.97 -7.93
CA GLU A 369 21.56 5.16 -8.43
C GLU A 369 21.91 6.42 -7.62
N PRO A 370 21.78 7.62 -8.24
CA PRO A 370 21.96 8.87 -7.51
C PRO A 370 20.87 9.01 -6.43
N PRO A 371 21.13 9.81 -5.38
CA PRO A 371 20.11 10.17 -4.40
C PRO A 371 18.84 10.69 -5.06
N ILE A 372 17.72 10.53 -4.37
CA ILE A 372 16.43 11.04 -4.83
C ILE A 372 16.48 12.56 -4.84
N GLU A 373 15.96 13.17 -5.88
CA GLU A 373 15.93 14.62 -6.05
C GLU A 373 15.15 15.27 -4.88
N GLU A 374 15.76 16.25 -4.25
CA GLU A 374 15.25 16.93 -3.05
C GLU A 374 13.85 17.53 -3.26
N TRP A 375 13.59 18.06 -4.46
CA TRP A 375 12.29 18.65 -4.79
C TRP A 375 11.12 17.65 -4.66
N ARG A 376 11.38 16.33 -4.82
CA ARG A 376 10.35 15.30 -4.66
C ARG A 376 9.93 15.14 -3.21
N PHE A 377 10.89 15.23 -2.28
CA PHE A 377 10.59 15.20 -0.85
C PHE A 377 9.85 16.46 -0.42
N GLN A 378 10.30 17.62 -0.89
CA GLN A 378 9.64 18.90 -0.61
C GLN A 378 8.20 18.92 -1.15
N MET A 379 7.98 18.46 -2.39
CA MET A 379 6.65 18.34 -2.97
C MET A 379 5.76 17.38 -2.15
N TYR A 380 6.31 16.26 -1.69
CA TYR A 380 5.59 15.30 -0.86
C TYR A 380 5.22 15.90 0.51
N ASP A 381 6.13 16.63 1.14
CA ASP A 381 5.89 17.26 2.45
C ASP A 381 4.87 18.40 2.33
N THR A 382 4.98 19.25 1.32
CA THR A 382 3.96 20.28 0.99
C THR A 382 2.58 19.65 0.76
N LEU A 383 2.54 18.51 0.07
CA LEU A 383 1.29 17.76 -0.13
C LEU A 383 0.68 17.34 1.21
N LEU A 384 1.49 16.75 2.12
CA LEU A 384 1.00 16.31 3.43
C LEU A 384 0.50 17.50 4.27
N GLU A 385 1.24 18.62 4.26
CA GLU A 385 0.81 19.84 4.93
C GLU A 385 -0.56 20.30 4.43
N ARG A 386 -0.77 20.31 3.11
CA ARG A 386 -2.05 20.66 2.51
C ARG A 386 -3.19 19.68 2.83
N ILE A 387 -2.92 18.36 2.80
CA ILE A 387 -3.93 17.34 3.14
C ILE A 387 -4.39 17.49 4.58
N TYR A 388 -3.47 17.75 5.50
CA TYR A 388 -3.76 17.86 6.93
C TYR A 388 -4.06 19.28 7.39
N SER A 389 -3.90 20.30 6.53
CA SER A 389 -4.39 21.64 6.83
C SER A 389 -5.91 21.64 6.84
N HIS A 390 -6.47 22.12 7.95
CA HIS A 390 -7.91 22.13 8.18
C HIS A 390 -8.66 23.17 7.32
N HIS A 391 -7.93 24.04 6.59
CA HIS A 391 -8.48 25.13 5.79
C HIS A 391 -8.82 24.74 4.36
N ASP A 392 -8.58 23.47 3.96
CA ASP A 392 -8.79 23.03 2.59
C ASP A 392 -10.04 22.17 2.46
N ASP A 393 -11.02 22.63 1.71
CA ASP A 393 -12.26 21.92 1.36
C ASP A 393 -12.06 20.81 0.31
N GLY A 394 -10.80 20.42 0.05
CA GLY A 394 -10.38 19.48 -1.00
C GLY A 394 -9.79 20.18 -2.21
N GLY A 395 -9.75 21.51 -2.22
CA GLY A 395 -9.21 22.35 -3.31
C GLY A 395 -7.72 22.19 -3.53
N TYR A 396 -6.96 21.66 -2.56
CA TYR A 396 -5.52 21.44 -2.71
C TYR A 396 -5.15 20.66 -3.99
N ARG A 397 -6.06 19.83 -4.50
CA ARG A 397 -5.88 19.07 -5.74
C ARG A 397 -6.09 19.91 -6.99
N ASP A 398 -6.92 20.95 -6.92
CA ASP A 398 -7.31 21.77 -8.06
C ASP A 398 -6.40 23.00 -8.24
N GLU A 399 -5.80 23.47 -7.14
CA GLU A 399 -4.88 24.61 -7.09
C GLU A 399 -3.40 24.20 -7.15
N TRP A 400 -3.12 22.91 -7.45
CA TRP A 400 -1.76 22.42 -7.51
C TRP A 400 -1.08 22.82 -8.82
N ASP A 401 -0.05 23.63 -8.72
CA ASP A 401 0.82 23.95 -9.85
C ASP A 401 1.88 22.84 -10.01
N VAL A 402 1.89 22.19 -11.17
CA VAL A 402 2.82 21.10 -11.49
C VAL A 402 4.10 21.58 -12.18
N ASP A 403 4.22 22.88 -12.45
CA ASP A 403 5.35 23.46 -13.17
C ASP A 403 6.54 23.87 -12.26
N HIS A 404 6.62 23.29 -11.06
CA HIS A 404 7.75 23.50 -10.13
C HIS A 404 8.55 22.26 -9.92
#